data_9e1a377c9fdf9ffec8b033a7b3b8e5cc
#
_entry.id   9e1a377c9fdf9ffec8b033a7b3b8e5cc
#
_cell.length_a   1.000
_cell.length_b   1.000
_cell.length_c   1.000
_cell.angle_alpha   90.00
_cell.angle_beta   90.00
_cell.angle_gamma   90.00
#
_symmetry.space_group_name_H-M   'P 1'
#
loop_
_entity.id
_entity.type
_entity.pdbx_description
1 polymer ?
#
loop_
_entity_poly.entity_id
_entity_poly.type
_entity_poly.pdbx_seq_one_letter_code
_entity_poly.pdbx_strand_id
1 'polypeptide(L)'
;MACTTSKNPYATTNQVYKTQVKAYARALRATPPPTPSGDSLLMGQYWAGTTNFNLRKPNYVVIHHTAQDSTAQTLRTFTLPRTQVSAHYVIGRDGRVYHMLNDYLRAWHGGVAKWGNNTDINSSSIGIELDNNGTEPFAELQITSLLTVLTSLKKTYGIPTANFIGHADIAPSRKNDPSAFFPWKRLSDNGFGLWYDAGPLPSPGGYDPFGPDSAAALVARLLAPPPAETGAVAAPTLRPDTSAVDTQLARLNGTLTAFNPREALRIIGYDTRDLPAAIRAFKLHFIQQQVSAPLSEADNRILYNLYKKCL
;
A
#
# COMPACT_ATOMS: atom_id res chain seq x y z
N MET A 1 32.78 -42.16 11.03
CA MET A 1 32.26 -40.81 11.27
C MET A 1 30.76 -40.90 11.38
N ALA A 2 30.19 -40.66 12.56
CA ALA A 2 28.74 -40.69 12.75
C ALA A 2 28.18 -39.34 12.22
N CYS A 3 27.38 -39.37 11.14
CA CYS A 3 26.57 -38.24 10.73
C CYS A 3 25.53 -37.97 11.82
N THR A 4 25.80 -37.01 12.69
CA THR A 4 24.78 -36.44 13.57
C THR A 4 23.84 -35.61 12.70
N THR A 5 22.71 -36.21 12.32
CA THR A 5 21.59 -35.46 11.72
C THR A 5 21.15 -34.40 12.74
N SER A 6 21.46 -33.13 12.50
CA SER A 6 20.99 -32.03 13.33
C SER A 6 19.46 -32.09 13.34
N LYS A 7 18.87 -32.28 14.52
CA LYS A 7 17.41 -32.28 14.67
C LYS A 7 16.86 -30.94 14.25
N ASN A 8 15.84 -30.92 13.37
CA ASN A 8 15.15 -29.71 12.98
C ASN A 8 14.64 -28.98 14.25
N PRO A 9 15.12 -27.78 14.59
CA PRO A 9 14.72 -27.06 15.80
C PRO A 9 13.23 -26.69 15.83
N TYR A 10 12.55 -26.71 14.67
CA TYR A 10 11.13 -26.38 14.51
C TYR A 10 10.22 -27.61 14.39
N ALA A 11 10.73 -28.84 14.67
CA ALA A 11 9.96 -30.07 14.49
C ALA A 11 8.63 -30.05 15.24
N THR A 12 8.63 -29.61 16.50
CA THR A 12 7.42 -29.52 17.36
C THR A 12 6.43 -28.50 16.77
N THR A 13 6.87 -27.30 16.41
CA THR A 13 6.02 -26.26 15.82
C THR A 13 5.43 -26.73 14.49
N ASN A 14 6.24 -27.38 13.65
CA ASN A 14 5.77 -27.96 12.38
C ASN A 14 4.69 -29.01 12.59
N GLN A 15 4.77 -29.80 13.66
CA GLN A 15 3.74 -30.77 14.00
C GLN A 15 2.44 -30.12 14.46
N VAL A 16 2.53 -29.05 15.28
CA VAL A 16 1.36 -28.25 15.68
C VAL A 16 0.69 -27.62 14.45
N TYR A 17 1.46 -27.01 13.55
CA TYR A 17 0.98 -26.46 12.28
C TYR A 17 0.17 -27.51 11.48
N LYS A 18 0.75 -28.69 11.26
CA LYS A 18 0.07 -29.77 10.52
C LYS A 18 -1.24 -30.18 11.18
N THR A 19 -1.27 -30.24 12.51
CA THR A 19 -2.48 -30.60 13.28
C THR A 19 -3.57 -29.53 13.12
N GLN A 20 -3.22 -28.24 13.20
CA GLN A 20 -4.16 -27.13 12.98
C GLN A 20 -4.72 -27.12 11.56
N VAL A 21 -3.86 -27.26 10.55
CA VAL A 21 -4.29 -27.33 9.13
C VAL A 21 -5.23 -28.52 8.90
N LYS A 22 -4.94 -29.69 9.51
CA LYS A 22 -5.84 -30.84 9.43
C LYS A 22 -7.20 -30.56 10.07
N ALA A 23 -7.24 -29.83 11.18
CA ALA A 23 -8.49 -29.43 11.83
C ALA A 23 -9.31 -28.48 10.94
N TYR A 24 -8.66 -27.46 10.35
CA TYR A 24 -9.31 -26.56 9.39
C TYR A 24 -9.82 -27.29 8.15
N ALA A 25 -9.04 -28.20 7.57
CA ALA A 25 -9.46 -29.01 6.45
C ALA A 25 -10.69 -29.89 6.77
N ARG A 26 -10.78 -30.38 8.02
CA ARG A 26 -11.96 -31.12 8.49
C ARG A 26 -13.18 -30.21 8.58
N ALA A 27 -13.02 -28.99 9.13
CA ALA A 27 -14.11 -28.02 9.22
C ALA A 27 -14.62 -27.60 7.83
N LEU A 28 -13.70 -27.40 6.87
CA LEU A 28 -14.06 -27.07 5.48
C LEU A 28 -14.80 -28.19 4.75
N ARG A 29 -14.59 -29.45 5.16
CA ARG A 29 -15.28 -30.63 4.59
C ARG A 29 -16.63 -30.91 5.26
N ALA A 30 -16.95 -30.26 6.37
CA ALA A 30 -18.22 -30.46 7.05
C ALA A 30 -19.38 -30.01 6.16
N THR A 31 -20.38 -30.89 6.02
CA THR A 31 -21.60 -30.62 5.26
C THR A 31 -22.82 -31.03 6.11
N PRO A 32 -23.71 -30.10 6.40
CA PRO A 32 -23.69 -28.65 6.06
C PRO A 32 -22.54 -27.92 6.78
N PRO A 33 -22.11 -26.76 6.26
CA PRO A 33 -21.11 -25.94 6.94
C PRO A 33 -21.57 -25.58 8.35
N PRO A 34 -20.66 -25.60 9.36
CA PRO A 34 -21.02 -25.18 10.71
C PRO A 34 -21.36 -23.69 10.75
N THR A 35 -22.39 -23.31 11.50
CA THR A 35 -22.74 -21.92 11.74
C THR A 35 -21.95 -21.38 12.94
N PRO A 36 -21.39 -20.16 12.86
CA PRO A 36 -20.59 -19.58 13.96
C PRO A 36 -21.38 -19.28 15.23
N SER A 37 -22.69 -18.99 15.11
CA SER A 37 -23.52 -18.46 16.21
C SER A 37 -24.20 -19.53 17.06
N GLY A 38 -24.12 -20.83 16.69
CA GLY A 38 -24.90 -21.85 17.38
C GLY A 38 -26.42 -21.70 17.26
N ASP A 39 -26.90 -20.68 16.52
CA ASP A 39 -28.31 -20.49 16.24
C ASP A 39 -28.81 -21.69 15.41
N SER A 40 -29.92 -22.25 15.84
CA SER A 40 -30.60 -23.37 15.21
C SER A 40 -31.34 -22.97 13.92
N LEU A 41 -30.69 -22.18 13.06
CA LEU A 41 -31.15 -22.11 11.70
C LEU A 41 -31.10 -23.52 11.12
N LEU A 42 -32.23 -24.05 10.67
CA LEU A 42 -32.39 -25.40 10.11
C LEU A 42 -31.60 -25.56 8.78
N MET A 43 -30.39 -25.04 8.73
CA MET A 43 -29.55 -24.98 7.53
C MET A 43 -29.21 -26.35 6.97
N GLY A 44 -29.11 -27.37 7.84
CA GLY A 44 -28.79 -28.72 7.42
C GLY A 44 -29.87 -29.37 6.57
N GLN A 45 -31.13 -29.01 6.78
CA GLN A 45 -32.27 -29.59 6.06
C GLN A 45 -32.41 -29.05 4.63
N TYR A 46 -31.96 -27.81 4.38
CA TYR A 46 -32.09 -27.11 3.11
C TYR A 46 -30.75 -26.80 2.44
N TRP A 47 -29.67 -27.44 2.91
CA TRP A 47 -28.35 -27.17 2.37
C TRP A 47 -28.23 -27.68 0.92
N ALA A 48 -27.79 -26.80 0.02
CA ALA A 48 -27.44 -27.12 -1.35
C ALA A 48 -26.05 -26.52 -1.68
N GLY A 49 -25.07 -27.35 -1.98
CA GLY A 49 -23.71 -26.93 -2.29
C GLY A 49 -23.63 -26.30 -3.68
N THR A 50 -23.00 -25.13 -3.79
CA THR A 50 -22.59 -24.55 -5.08
C THR A 50 -21.25 -25.12 -5.52
N THR A 51 -21.00 -25.14 -6.84
CA THR A 51 -19.69 -25.48 -7.43
C THR A 51 -18.88 -24.25 -7.84
N ASN A 52 -19.44 -23.04 -7.66
CA ASN A 52 -18.84 -21.77 -8.08
C ASN A 52 -18.11 -21.12 -6.92
N PHE A 53 -16.99 -21.66 -6.52
CA PHE A 53 -16.15 -21.11 -5.44
C PHE A 53 -14.68 -21.49 -5.62
N ASN A 54 -13.80 -20.74 -4.94
CA ASN A 54 -12.39 -21.06 -4.79
C ASN A 54 -11.88 -20.56 -3.42
N LEU A 55 -10.61 -20.79 -3.15
CA LEU A 55 -9.96 -20.23 -1.96
C LEU A 55 -9.83 -18.70 -2.10
N ARG A 56 -9.96 -18.00 -0.96
CA ARG A 56 -9.67 -16.57 -0.92
C ARG A 56 -8.20 -16.32 -1.24
N LYS A 57 -7.91 -15.33 -2.08
CA LYS A 57 -6.55 -14.95 -2.43
C LYS A 57 -6.16 -13.61 -1.78
N PRO A 58 -4.89 -13.46 -1.39
CA PRO A 58 -4.39 -12.18 -0.88
C PRO A 58 -4.40 -11.12 -1.98
N ASN A 59 -4.69 -9.87 -1.58
CA ASN A 59 -4.72 -8.71 -2.46
C ASN A 59 -3.67 -7.65 -2.10
N TYR A 60 -3.00 -7.79 -0.95
CA TYR A 60 -1.94 -6.91 -0.47
C TYR A 60 -0.70 -7.71 -0.08
N VAL A 61 0.44 -7.06 -0.17
CA VAL A 61 1.67 -7.46 0.52
C VAL A 61 2.02 -6.36 1.50
N VAL A 62 2.21 -6.73 2.77
CA VAL A 62 2.68 -5.80 3.81
C VAL A 62 4.11 -6.19 4.17
N ILE A 63 5.01 -5.23 4.02
CA ILE A 63 6.43 -5.40 4.30
C ILE A 63 6.73 -4.85 5.68
N HIS A 64 7.49 -5.62 6.44
CA HIS A 64 7.91 -5.32 7.80
C HIS A 64 9.42 -5.39 7.93
N HIS A 65 9.96 -4.80 9.00
CA HIS A 65 11.23 -5.21 9.56
C HIS A 65 11.01 -5.72 10.98
N THR A 66 11.82 -6.69 11.39
CA THR A 66 11.60 -7.45 12.62
C THR A 66 11.89 -6.67 13.90
N ALA A 67 12.68 -5.61 13.82
CA ALA A 67 13.27 -4.90 14.97
C ALA A 67 13.97 -5.86 15.96
N GLN A 68 14.61 -6.91 15.43
CA GLN A 68 15.31 -7.94 16.18
C GLN A 68 16.75 -8.08 15.68
N ASP A 69 17.59 -8.75 16.49
CA ASP A 69 19.03 -8.82 16.25
C ASP A 69 19.43 -9.98 15.32
N SER A 70 18.52 -10.95 15.10
CA SER A 70 18.81 -12.10 14.24
C SER A 70 17.56 -12.80 13.72
N THR A 71 17.72 -13.43 12.55
CA THR A 71 16.70 -14.29 11.94
C THR A 71 16.27 -15.42 12.89
N ALA A 72 17.20 -16.02 13.64
CA ALA A 72 16.88 -17.07 14.59
C ALA A 72 15.95 -16.57 15.71
N GLN A 73 16.18 -15.35 16.21
CA GLN A 73 15.29 -14.72 17.20
C GLN A 73 13.92 -14.47 16.62
N THR A 74 13.81 -13.98 15.39
CA THR A 74 12.55 -13.74 14.67
C THR A 74 11.75 -15.04 14.52
N LEU A 75 12.38 -16.08 14.00
CA LEU A 75 11.75 -17.39 13.83
C LEU A 75 11.26 -17.96 15.16
N ARG A 76 12.05 -17.81 16.23
CA ARG A 76 11.62 -18.18 17.58
C ARG A 76 10.39 -17.38 18.03
N THR A 77 10.39 -16.06 17.85
CA THR A 77 9.24 -15.21 18.21
C THR A 77 7.98 -15.67 17.50
N PHE A 78 8.04 -15.94 16.21
CA PHE A 78 6.87 -16.28 15.40
C PHE A 78 6.40 -17.73 15.55
N THR A 79 7.16 -18.56 16.25
CA THR A 79 6.78 -19.94 16.56
C THR A 79 6.26 -20.13 17.99
N LEU A 80 6.31 -19.10 18.82
CA LEU A 80 5.82 -19.15 20.21
C LEU A 80 4.35 -18.69 20.30
N PRO A 81 3.41 -19.53 20.78
CA PRO A 81 1.99 -19.17 20.89
C PRO A 81 1.72 -17.90 21.69
N ARG A 82 2.53 -17.65 22.74
CA ARG A 82 2.36 -16.51 23.65
C ARG A 82 2.59 -15.14 22.98
N THR A 83 3.32 -15.08 21.87
CA THR A 83 3.63 -13.82 21.19
C THR A 83 2.47 -13.30 20.35
N GLN A 84 1.57 -14.19 19.95
CA GLN A 84 0.38 -13.90 19.14
C GLN A 84 0.69 -13.09 17.86
N VAL A 85 1.89 -13.31 17.30
CA VAL A 85 2.32 -12.72 16.02
C VAL A 85 2.78 -13.81 15.08
N SER A 86 2.58 -13.62 13.79
CA SER A 86 3.04 -14.49 12.73
C SER A 86 3.15 -13.73 11.40
N ALA A 87 3.98 -14.24 10.48
CA ALA A 87 4.05 -13.78 9.11
C ALA A 87 3.99 -14.96 8.15
N HIS A 88 3.76 -14.69 6.87
CA HIS A 88 3.81 -15.73 5.84
C HIS A 88 5.27 -16.05 5.48
N TYR A 89 6.10 -15.03 5.42
CA TYR A 89 7.51 -15.14 5.08
C TYR A 89 8.39 -14.38 6.06
N VAL A 90 9.57 -14.94 6.33
CA VAL A 90 10.68 -14.26 6.97
C VAL A 90 11.88 -14.36 6.04
N ILE A 91 12.58 -13.25 5.78
CA ILE A 91 13.77 -13.21 4.94
C ILE A 91 14.95 -12.76 5.79
N GLY A 92 15.94 -13.64 5.91
CA GLY A 92 17.17 -13.39 6.67
C GLY A 92 18.09 -12.38 5.96
N ARG A 93 19.04 -11.82 6.71
CA ARG A 93 20.10 -10.94 6.16
C ARG A 93 20.95 -11.62 5.10
N ASP A 94 21.07 -12.95 5.20
CA ASP A 94 21.77 -13.81 4.24
C ASP A 94 20.93 -14.15 2.99
N GLY A 95 19.74 -13.57 2.88
CA GLY A 95 18.80 -13.81 1.78
C GLY A 95 18.00 -15.11 1.87
N ARG A 96 18.16 -15.91 2.93
CA ARG A 96 17.34 -17.12 3.12
C ARG A 96 15.88 -16.77 3.35
N VAL A 97 14.99 -17.43 2.60
CA VAL A 97 13.55 -17.26 2.70
C VAL A 97 12.95 -18.40 3.51
N TYR A 98 12.25 -18.06 4.58
CA TYR A 98 11.49 -18.98 5.41
C TYR A 98 10.00 -18.79 5.12
N HIS A 99 9.36 -19.73 4.46
CA HIS A 99 7.91 -19.75 4.24
C HIS A 99 7.26 -20.41 5.45
N MET A 100 6.67 -19.60 6.34
CA MET A 100 6.18 -20.04 7.65
C MET A 100 4.72 -20.44 7.65
N LEU A 101 3.92 -19.88 6.75
CA LEU A 101 2.48 -20.07 6.71
C LEU A 101 2.01 -20.12 5.25
N ASN A 102 1.10 -21.05 4.95
CA ASN A 102 0.46 -21.10 3.64
C ASN A 102 -0.28 -19.81 3.34
N ASP A 103 -0.13 -19.27 2.13
CA ASP A 103 -0.62 -17.96 1.71
C ASP A 103 -2.16 -17.79 1.78
N TYR A 104 -2.91 -18.87 1.81
CA TYR A 104 -4.37 -18.85 2.01
C TYR A 104 -4.80 -18.78 3.47
N LEU A 105 -3.89 -18.98 4.41
CA LEU A 105 -4.16 -18.84 5.84
C LEU A 105 -3.92 -17.40 6.29
N ARG A 106 -4.59 -17.01 7.36
CA ARG A 106 -4.50 -15.66 7.92
C ARG A 106 -3.34 -15.58 8.92
N ALA A 107 -2.25 -14.90 8.57
CA ALA A 107 -1.19 -14.53 9.52
C ALA A 107 -1.61 -13.34 10.39
N TRP A 108 -0.93 -13.16 11.53
CA TRP A 108 -1.18 -12.08 12.50
C TRP A 108 0.00 -11.11 12.51
N HIS A 109 0.13 -10.28 11.45
CA HIS A 109 1.26 -9.36 11.24
C HIS A 109 0.87 -7.88 11.26
N GLY A 110 -0.36 -7.53 10.84
CA GLY A 110 -0.80 -6.13 10.75
C GLY A 110 -1.34 -5.55 12.06
N GLY A 111 -1.84 -6.41 12.97
CA GLY A 111 -2.55 -5.95 14.18
C GLY A 111 -3.81 -5.15 13.82
N VAL A 112 -4.13 -4.13 14.63
CA VAL A 112 -5.16 -3.15 14.30
C VAL A 112 -4.58 -2.22 13.23
N ALA A 113 -5.14 -2.26 12.03
CA ALA A 113 -4.62 -1.59 10.85
C ALA A 113 -5.74 -1.15 9.91
N LYS A 114 -5.44 -0.17 9.04
CA LYS A 114 -6.38 0.33 8.04
C LYS A 114 -5.62 0.80 6.80
N TRP A 115 -6.13 0.47 5.60
CA TRP A 115 -5.67 1.01 4.33
C TRP A 115 -6.87 1.26 3.43
N GLY A 116 -7.08 2.51 3.05
CA GLY A 116 -8.32 2.92 2.39
C GLY A 116 -9.54 2.58 3.25
N ASN A 117 -10.43 1.76 2.72
CA ASN A 117 -11.62 1.27 3.45
C ASN A 117 -11.42 -0.11 4.08
N ASN A 118 -10.26 -0.74 3.88
CA ASN A 118 -9.98 -2.05 4.44
C ASN A 118 -9.47 -1.93 5.88
N THR A 119 -10.17 -2.51 6.84
CA THR A 119 -9.83 -2.53 8.28
C THR A 119 -9.39 -3.91 8.77
N ASP A 120 -9.45 -4.95 7.93
CA ASP A 120 -8.93 -6.30 8.24
C ASP A 120 -7.82 -6.69 7.26
N ILE A 121 -6.68 -6.03 7.44
CA ILE A 121 -5.51 -6.22 6.58
C ILE A 121 -4.96 -7.64 6.69
N ASN A 122 -4.91 -8.23 7.88
CA ASN A 122 -4.46 -9.60 8.07
C ASN A 122 -5.25 -10.61 7.22
N SER A 123 -6.52 -10.33 7.00
CA SER A 123 -7.41 -11.19 6.22
C SER A 123 -7.24 -11.05 4.72
N SER A 124 -6.59 -10.00 4.23
CA SER A 124 -6.48 -9.67 2.80
C SER A 124 -5.03 -9.58 2.30
N SER A 125 -4.04 -9.86 3.14
CA SER A 125 -2.63 -9.63 2.82
C SER A 125 -1.71 -10.84 3.07
N ILE A 126 -0.53 -10.74 2.49
CA ILE A 126 0.67 -11.52 2.82
C ILE A 126 1.59 -10.62 3.65
N GLY A 127 1.99 -11.03 4.84
CA GLY A 127 3.01 -10.36 5.64
C GLY A 127 4.39 -10.94 5.36
N ILE A 128 5.36 -10.07 5.07
CA ILE A 128 6.77 -10.43 4.86
C ILE A 128 7.63 -9.66 5.85
N GLU A 129 8.37 -10.39 6.65
CA GLU A 129 9.30 -9.85 7.65
C GLU A 129 10.74 -9.92 7.16
N LEU A 130 11.44 -8.81 7.23
CA LEU A 130 12.86 -8.71 6.92
C LEU A 130 13.66 -8.62 8.21
N ASP A 131 14.62 -9.52 8.40
CA ASP A 131 15.52 -9.47 9.55
C ASP A 131 16.38 -8.21 9.47
N ASN A 132 16.00 -7.20 10.24
CA ASN A 132 16.65 -5.91 10.32
C ASN A 132 16.26 -5.24 11.65
N ASN A 133 17.19 -4.57 12.31
CA ASN A 133 16.93 -3.90 13.59
C ASN A 133 16.27 -2.53 13.46
N GLY A 134 16.05 -2.03 12.22
CA GLY A 134 15.41 -0.76 11.92
C GLY A 134 16.37 0.45 11.87
N THR A 135 17.63 0.28 12.21
CA THR A 135 18.65 1.37 12.27
C THR A 135 19.78 1.20 11.27
N GLU A 136 19.74 0.18 10.44
CA GLU A 136 20.78 -0.18 9.48
C GLU A 136 20.18 -0.38 8.07
N PRO A 137 21.01 -0.28 7.01
CA PRO A 137 20.59 -0.64 5.66
C PRO A 137 20.16 -2.11 5.56
N PHE A 138 19.24 -2.39 4.66
CA PHE A 138 18.85 -3.76 4.33
C PHE A 138 19.91 -4.44 3.46
N ALA A 139 20.23 -5.69 3.77
CA ALA A 139 21.27 -6.43 3.05
C ALA A 139 20.86 -6.69 1.59
N GLU A 140 21.80 -6.59 0.67
CA GLU A 140 21.57 -6.75 -0.78
C GLU A 140 20.97 -8.13 -1.11
N LEU A 141 21.48 -9.20 -0.51
CA LEU A 141 20.94 -10.55 -0.69
C LEU A 141 19.49 -10.66 -0.21
N GLN A 142 19.16 -9.96 0.88
CA GLN A 142 17.82 -9.93 1.45
C GLN A 142 16.83 -9.24 0.49
N ILE A 143 17.21 -8.08 -0.08
CA ILE A 143 16.36 -7.36 -1.04
C ILE A 143 16.22 -8.14 -2.35
N THR A 144 17.27 -8.80 -2.83
CA THR A 144 17.20 -9.67 -4.01
C THR A 144 16.21 -10.83 -3.81
N SER A 145 16.26 -11.47 -2.66
CA SER A 145 15.32 -12.54 -2.30
C SER A 145 13.90 -12.01 -2.14
N LEU A 146 13.74 -10.82 -1.54
CA LEU A 146 12.43 -10.16 -1.45
C LEU A 146 11.82 -9.95 -2.84
N LEU A 147 12.55 -9.33 -3.78
CA LEU A 147 12.06 -9.10 -5.14
C LEU A 147 11.63 -10.39 -5.83
N THR A 148 12.34 -11.50 -5.60
CA THR A 148 11.99 -12.82 -6.12
C THR A 148 10.66 -13.31 -5.54
N VAL A 149 10.47 -13.19 -4.22
CA VAL A 149 9.21 -13.55 -3.54
C VAL A 149 8.07 -12.67 -4.05
N LEU A 150 8.26 -11.34 -4.13
CA LEU A 150 7.24 -10.40 -4.61
C LEU A 150 6.82 -10.70 -6.06
N THR A 151 7.77 -11.06 -6.93
CA THR A 151 7.48 -11.47 -8.31
C THR A 151 6.59 -12.69 -8.36
N SER A 152 6.91 -13.71 -7.54
CA SER A 152 6.11 -14.93 -7.44
C SER A 152 4.70 -14.63 -6.94
N LEU A 153 4.57 -13.86 -5.85
CA LEU A 153 3.27 -13.50 -5.26
C LEU A 153 2.41 -12.67 -6.22
N LYS A 154 3.00 -11.66 -6.87
CA LYS A 154 2.29 -10.83 -7.85
C LYS A 154 1.77 -11.65 -9.01
N LYS A 155 2.60 -12.54 -9.54
CA LYS A 155 2.21 -13.45 -10.66
C LYS A 155 1.13 -14.42 -10.24
N THR A 156 1.26 -15.05 -9.06
CA THR A 156 0.34 -16.10 -8.58
C THR A 156 -1.03 -15.53 -8.23
N TYR A 157 -1.06 -14.38 -7.55
CA TYR A 157 -2.30 -13.83 -7.00
C TYR A 157 -2.84 -12.63 -7.77
N GLY A 158 -2.11 -12.09 -8.75
CA GLY A 158 -2.52 -10.91 -9.50
C GLY A 158 -2.60 -9.67 -8.61
N ILE A 159 -1.68 -9.53 -7.63
CA ILE A 159 -1.68 -8.40 -6.68
C ILE A 159 -1.37 -7.10 -7.44
N PRO A 160 -2.22 -6.06 -7.36
CA PRO A 160 -1.99 -4.77 -8.00
C PRO A 160 -0.68 -4.13 -7.54
N THR A 161 0.00 -3.41 -8.44
CA THR A 161 1.26 -2.72 -8.11
C THR A 161 1.15 -1.82 -6.88
N ALA A 162 0.05 -1.07 -6.74
CA ALA A 162 -0.17 -0.16 -5.62
C ALA A 162 -0.36 -0.86 -4.25
N ASN A 163 -0.55 -2.18 -4.24
CA ASN A 163 -0.90 -2.94 -3.03
C ASN A 163 0.32 -3.59 -2.34
N PHE A 164 1.54 -3.15 -2.68
CA PHE A 164 2.77 -3.49 -1.95
C PHE A 164 3.11 -2.30 -1.04
N ILE A 165 2.86 -2.43 0.25
CA ILE A 165 2.84 -1.35 1.25
C ILE A 165 3.61 -1.75 2.50
N GLY A 166 3.92 -0.78 3.35
CA GLY A 166 4.60 -1.00 4.62
C GLY A 166 3.64 -1.12 5.81
N HIS A 167 4.13 -1.66 6.92
CA HIS A 167 3.35 -1.70 8.16
C HIS A 167 3.04 -0.30 8.70
N ALA A 168 4.00 0.64 8.58
CA ALA A 168 3.77 2.04 8.93
C ALA A 168 2.64 2.67 8.13
N ASP A 169 2.47 2.28 6.86
CA ASP A 169 1.41 2.82 6.00
C ASP A 169 0.02 2.45 6.53
N ILE A 170 -0.15 1.21 6.97
CA ILE A 170 -1.44 0.67 7.44
C ILE A 170 -1.71 0.92 8.93
N ALA A 171 -0.70 1.28 9.70
CA ALA A 171 -0.80 1.52 11.15
C ALA A 171 0.05 2.72 11.61
N PRO A 172 -0.15 3.92 11.02
CA PRO A 172 0.78 5.06 11.15
C PRO A 172 0.97 5.57 12.57
N SER A 173 -0.04 5.47 13.43
CA SER A 173 0.05 5.91 14.84
C SER A 173 0.82 4.94 15.72
N ARG A 174 1.10 3.72 15.22
CA ARG A 174 1.59 2.61 16.06
C ARG A 174 2.89 2.01 15.54
N LYS A 175 3.20 2.18 14.26
CA LYS A 175 4.28 1.47 13.56
C LYS A 175 5.18 2.42 12.78
N ASN A 176 6.43 1.98 12.65
CA ASN A 176 7.49 2.67 11.92
C ASN A 176 8.31 1.73 11.03
N ASP A 177 7.78 0.54 10.74
CA ASP A 177 8.42 -0.48 9.90
C ASP A 177 7.76 -0.58 8.52
N PRO A 178 8.54 -0.81 7.45
CA PRO A 178 9.99 -0.83 7.43
C PRO A 178 10.58 0.59 7.60
N SER A 179 11.83 0.66 8.12
CA SER A 179 12.51 1.93 8.40
C SER A 179 12.83 2.73 7.13
N ALA A 180 13.26 3.97 7.30
CA ALA A 180 13.66 4.85 6.19
C ALA A 180 14.83 4.31 5.33
N PHE A 181 15.55 3.30 5.80
CA PHE A 181 16.59 2.61 5.03
C PHE A 181 16.04 1.59 4.02
N PHE A 182 14.72 1.33 4.06
CA PHE A 182 14.13 0.36 3.14
C PHE A 182 14.04 0.92 1.72
N PRO A 183 14.52 0.20 0.68
CA PRO A 183 14.67 0.75 -0.66
C PRO A 183 13.36 0.74 -1.46
N TRP A 184 12.35 1.51 -1.03
CA TRP A 184 11.03 1.60 -1.66
C TRP A 184 11.10 1.93 -3.15
N LYS A 185 11.96 2.91 -3.52
CA LYS A 185 12.16 3.25 -4.94
C LYS A 185 12.57 2.04 -5.77
N ARG A 186 13.51 1.24 -5.27
CA ARG A 186 13.96 0.02 -5.97
C ARG A 186 12.82 -0.99 -6.15
N LEU A 187 11.94 -1.13 -5.15
CA LEU A 187 10.76 -1.99 -5.29
C LEU A 187 9.83 -1.46 -6.39
N SER A 188 9.54 -0.17 -6.39
CA SER A 188 8.71 0.47 -7.41
C SER A 188 9.31 0.36 -8.81
N ASP A 189 10.62 0.52 -8.97
CA ASP A 189 11.34 0.34 -10.25
C ASP A 189 11.19 -1.12 -10.79
N ASN A 190 10.90 -2.08 -9.90
CA ASN A 190 10.60 -3.47 -10.23
C ASN A 190 9.09 -3.79 -10.28
N GLY A 191 8.24 -2.77 -10.20
CA GLY A 191 6.79 -2.91 -10.31
C GLY A 191 6.06 -3.26 -9.01
N PHE A 192 6.67 -2.99 -7.83
CA PHE A 192 6.08 -3.24 -6.52
C PHE A 192 5.98 -1.95 -5.69
N GLY A 193 4.76 -1.51 -5.44
CA GLY A 193 4.45 -0.27 -4.75
C GLY A 193 4.37 0.95 -5.69
N LEU A 194 3.78 2.01 -5.18
CA LEU A 194 3.73 3.30 -5.85
C LEU A 194 5.04 4.05 -5.65
N TRP A 195 5.36 4.93 -6.59
CA TRP A 195 6.41 5.93 -6.45
C TRP A 195 6.05 7.16 -7.27
N TYR A 196 6.64 8.30 -6.90
CA TYR A 196 6.47 9.55 -7.65
C TYR A 196 7.35 9.60 -8.89
N ASP A 197 7.00 10.48 -9.82
CA ASP A 197 7.73 10.64 -11.09
C ASP A 197 9.10 11.27 -10.88
N ALA A 198 10.04 10.92 -11.76
CA ALA A 198 11.35 11.56 -11.79
C ALA A 198 11.25 12.97 -12.43
N GLY A 199 12.07 13.90 -11.93
CA GLY A 199 12.18 15.26 -12.46
C GLY A 199 11.37 16.30 -11.70
N PRO A 200 11.19 17.49 -12.27
CA PRO A 200 10.42 18.56 -11.63
C PRO A 200 8.95 18.17 -11.43
N LEU A 201 8.52 18.12 -10.18
CA LEU A 201 7.13 17.82 -9.85
C LEU A 201 6.29 19.10 -9.81
N PRO A 202 5.03 19.07 -10.30
CA PRO A 202 4.15 20.22 -10.26
C PRO A 202 3.83 20.63 -8.82
N SER A 203 3.73 21.91 -8.57
CA SER A 203 3.29 22.43 -7.27
C SER A 203 1.80 22.19 -7.08
N PRO A 204 1.35 21.76 -5.87
CA PRO A 204 -0.08 21.74 -5.55
C PRO A 204 -0.63 23.17 -5.58
N GLY A 205 -1.62 23.43 -6.41
CA GLY A 205 -2.13 24.80 -6.64
C GLY A 205 -1.25 25.66 -7.54
N GLY A 206 -0.19 25.09 -8.10
CA GLY A 206 0.57 25.71 -9.19
C GLY A 206 -0.27 25.68 -10.45
N TYR A 207 -0.92 26.78 -10.74
CA TYR A 207 -1.38 27.10 -12.07
C TYR A 207 -0.15 26.99 -12.98
N ASP A 208 -0.13 25.99 -13.87
CA ASP A 208 0.78 26.02 -15.00
C ASP A 208 0.21 27.02 -16.00
N PRO A 209 0.76 28.22 -16.07
CA PRO A 209 0.22 29.25 -16.97
C PRO A 209 0.37 28.86 -18.45
N PHE A 210 1.07 27.76 -18.74
CA PHE A 210 1.35 27.27 -20.08
C PHE A 210 0.81 25.84 -20.34
N GLY A 211 0.19 25.19 -19.33
CA GLY A 211 -0.41 23.86 -19.48
C GLY A 211 -1.64 23.88 -20.40
N PRO A 212 -1.91 22.78 -21.15
CA PRO A 212 -3.03 22.72 -22.09
C PRO A 212 -4.40 22.92 -21.44
N ASP A 213 -4.50 22.66 -20.13
CA ASP A 213 -5.73 22.84 -19.31
C ASP A 213 -5.68 24.11 -18.44
N SER A 214 -4.71 24.99 -18.68
CA SER A 214 -4.62 26.24 -17.94
C SER A 214 -5.79 27.17 -18.29
N ALA A 215 -6.29 27.92 -17.30
CA ALA A 215 -7.31 28.95 -17.56
C ALA A 215 -6.80 29.99 -18.59
N ALA A 216 -5.47 30.22 -18.67
CA ALA A 216 -4.86 31.04 -19.71
C ALA A 216 -4.92 30.39 -21.10
N ALA A 217 -4.73 29.08 -21.21
CA ALA A 217 -4.90 28.37 -22.47
C ALA A 217 -6.37 28.33 -22.89
N LEU A 218 -7.30 28.19 -21.91
CA LEU A 218 -8.76 28.25 -22.18
C LEU A 218 -9.17 29.67 -22.60
N VAL A 219 -8.68 30.71 -21.92
CA VAL A 219 -8.92 32.13 -22.27
C VAL A 219 -8.28 32.43 -23.61
N ALA A 220 -7.05 31.95 -23.89
CA ALA A 220 -6.41 32.13 -25.20
C ALA A 220 -7.18 31.44 -26.33
N ARG A 221 -7.78 30.26 -26.07
CA ARG A 221 -8.68 29.59 -27.01
C ARG A 221 -9.99 30.32 -27.22
N LEU A 222 -10.55 30.93 -26.18
CA LEU A 222 -11.80 31.70 -26.26
C LEU A 222 -11.59 33.08 -26.91
N LEU A 223 -10.38 33.66 -26.77
CA LEU A 223 -10.00 34.94 -27.37
C LEU A 223 -9.27 34.78 -28.71
N ALA A 224 -8.96 33.56 -29.14
CA ALA A 224 -8.38 33.33 -30.46
C ALA A 224 -9.37 33.80 -31.53
N PRO A 225 -8.94 34.66 -32.49
CA PRO A 225 -9.82 35.04 -33.58
C PRO A 225 -10.23 33.77 -34.35
N PRO A 226 -11.48 33.70 -34.84
CA PRO A 226 -11.89 32.59 -35.70
C PRO A 226 -10.93 32.49 -36.89
N PRO A 227 -10.64 31.28 -37.40
CA PRO A 227 -9.79 31.13 -38.56
C PRO A 227 -10.32 32.06 -39.66
N ALA A 228 -9.43 32.89 -40.24
CA ALA A 228 -9.78 33.89 -41.22
C ALA A 228 -10.50 33.23 -42.42
N GLU A 229 -11.83 33.37 -42.44
CA GLU A 229 -12.58 33.21 -43.69
C GLU A 229 -12.22 34.42 -44.55
N THR A 230 -11.65 34.16 -45.72
CA THR A 230 -11.29 35.14 -46.72
C THR A 230 -12.55 35.86 -47.21
N GLY A 231 -12.75 37.10 -46.78
CA GLY A 231 -13.69 38.04 -47.34
C GLY A 231 -14.88 38.42 -46.48
N ALA A 232 -14.74 39.47 -45.67
CA ALA A 232 -15.81 40.36 -45.29
C ALA A 232 -15.31 41.60 -44.48
N VAL A 233 -16.00 42.68 -44.71
CA VAL A 233 -15.92 44.07 -44.31
C VAL A 233 -15.74 44.29 -42.79
N ALA A 234 -14.87 45.23 -42.40
CA ALA A 234 -14.61 45.62 -41.01
C ALA A 234 -15.85 46.18 -40.29
N ALA A 235 -16.21 45.58 -39.17
CA ALA A 235 -17.18 46.10 -38.21
C ALA A 235 -16.45 46.70 -36.97
N PRO A 236 -17.05 47.68 -36.25
CA PRO A 236 -16.38 48.46 -35.21
C PRO A 236 -16.02 47.59 -33.98
N THR A 237 -14.80 47.78 -33.50
CA THR A 237 -14.24 47.13 -32.31
C THR A 237 -14.94 47.58 -31.03
N LEU A 238 -15.88 46.78 -30.54
CA LEU A 238 -16.30 46.82 -29.14
C LEU A 238 -15.20 46.15 -28.31
N ARG A 239 -14.57 46.90 -27.39
CA ARG A 239 -13.71 46.27 -26.36
C ARG A 239 -14.57 45.34 -25.49
N PRO A 240 -14.26 44.07 -25.34
CA PRO A 240 -15.04 43.21 -24.45
C PRO A 240 -14.92 43.72 -23.01
N ASP A 241 -16.04 43.76 -22.30
CA ASP A 241 -16.09 44.06 -20.87
C ASP A 241 -15.42 42.88 -20.13
N THR A 242 -14.19 43.10 -19.65
CA THR A 242 -13.38 42.11 -18.94
C THR A 242 -13.86 41.88 -17.51
N SER A 243 -14.77 42.72 -16.97
CA SER A 243 -15.22 42.63 -15.58
C SER A 243 -15.98 41.33 -15.25
N ALA A 244 -16.76 40.83 -16.23
CA ALA A 244 -17.45 39.55 -16.10
C ALA A 244 -16.47 38.38 -16.16
N VAL A 245 -15.41 38.46 -16.97
CA VAL A 245 -14.36 37.45 -17.09
C VAL A 245 -13.52 37.41 -15.81
N ASP A 246 -13.14 38.59 -15.27
CA ASP A 246 -12.39 38.67 -14.00
C ASP A 246 -13.20 38.14 -12.82
N THR A 247 -14.51 38.38 -12.77
CA THR A 247 -15.41 37.83 -11.74
C THR A 247 -15.58 36.32 -11.88
N GLN A 248 -15.60 35.79 -13.09
CA GLN A 248 -15.71 34.37 -13.36
C GLN A 248 -14.37 33.64 -13.12
N LEU A 249 -13.23 34.28 -13.44
CA LEU A 249 -11.89 33.80 -13.06
C LEU A 249 -11.71 33.80 -11.54
N ALA A 250 -12.15 34.84 -10.83
CA ALA A 250 -12.11 34.86 -9.36
C ALA A 250 -12.98 33.80 -8.74
N ARG A 251 -14.17 33.47 -9.32
CA ARG A 251 -15.01 32.36 -8.91
C ARG A 251 -14.39 31.00 -9.24
N LEU A 252 -13.77 30.82 -10.40
CA LEU A 252 -13.06 29.60 -10.78
C LEU A 252 -11.80 29.40 -9.93
N ASN A 253 -11.06 30.44 -9.60
CA ASN A 253 -9.92 30.37 -8.67
C ASN A 253 -10.36 30.10 -7.22
N GLY A 254 -11.55 30.56 -6.80
CA GLY A 254 -12.12 30.24 -5.49
C GLY A 254 -12.74 28.84 -5.40
N THR A 255 -13.06 28.20 -6.53
CA THR A 255 -13.61 26.83 -6.62
C THR A 255 -12.55 25.78 -6.99
N LEU A 256 -11.36 26.18 -7.40
CA LEU A 256 -10.20 25.29 -7.42
C LEU A 256 -9.83 25.02 -5.96
N THR A 257 -10.40 23.98 -5.38
CA THR A 257 -10.14 23.54 -4.02
C THR A 257 -8.64 23.51 -3.80
N ALA A 258 -8.17 24.37 -2.91
CA ALA A 258 -6.77 24.39 -2.51
C ALA A 258 -6.35 22.96 -2.16
N PHE A 259 -5.23 22.48 -2.69
CA PHE A 259 -4.73 21.13 -2.41
C PHE A 259 -4.74 20.90 -0.89
N ASN A 260 -5.42 19.83 -0.48
CA ASN A 260 -5.55 19.44 0.90
C ASN A 260 -4.69 18.18 1.17
N PRO A 261 -3.56 18.30 1.88
CA PRO A 261 -2.69 17.16 2.17
C PRO A 261 -3.39 16.04 2.94
N ARG A 262 -4.33 16.35 3.84
CA ARG A 262 -5.12 15.34 4.57
C ARG A 262 -5.93 14.50 3.61
N GLU A 263 -6.61 15.14 2.66
CA GLU A 263 -7.45 14.47 1.68
C GLU A 263 -6.60 13.66 0.69
N ALA A 264 -5.46 14.19 0.27
CA ALA A 264 -4.53 13.47 -0.59
C ALA A 264 -4.01 12.19 0.09
N LEU A 265 -3.58 12.26 1.35
CA LEU A 265 -3.17 11.10 2.13
C LEU A 265 -4.32 10.07 2.25
N ARG A 266 -5.55 10.53 2.50
CA ARG A 266 -6.72 9.66 2.60
C ARG A 266 -7.00 8.93 1.29
N ILE A 267 -6.88 9.60 0.14
CA ILE A 267 -7.11 9.02 -1.19
C ILE A 267 -6.02 8.00 -1.53
N ILE A 268 -4.76 8.25 -1.16
CA ILE A 268 -3.68 7.28 -1.31
C ILE A 268 -3.94 6.01 -0.47
N GLY A 269 -4.61 6.15 0.68
CA GLY A 269 -4.99 5.01 1.52
C GLY A 269 -4.74 5.19 3.02
N TYR A 270 -4.00 6.22 3.43
CA TYR A 270 -3.64 6.43 4.84
C TYR A 270 -4.85 6.70 5.74
N ASP A 271 -4.79 6.21 6.98
CA ASP A 271 -5.72 6.61 8.02
C ASP A 271 -5.35 8.00 8.55
N THR A 272 -6.12 9.02 8.17
CA THR A 272 -5.86 10.42 8.51
C THR A 272 -6.56 10.90 9.79
N ARG A 273 -7.09 9.99 10.62
CA ARG A 273 -7.64 10.34 11.94
C ARG A 273 -6.54 10.95 12.83
N ASP A 274 -5.34 10.38 12.78
CA ASP A 274 -4.09 10.96 13.32
C ASP A 274 -3.25 11.47 12.14
N LEU A 275 -3.49 12.73 11.74
CA LEU A 275 -2.81 13.32 10.59
C LEU A 275 -1.29 13.43 10.77
N PRO A 276 -0.74 13.82 11.93
CA PRO A 276 0.70 13.80 12.16
C PRO A 276 1.32 12.40 11.94
N ALA A 277 0.66 11.35 12.40
CA ALA A 277 1.12 9.98 12.20
C ALA A 277 1.07 9.58 10.72
N ALA A 278 -0.01 9.92 10.01
CA ALA A 278 -0.13 9.66 8.57
C ALA A 278 0.97 10.38 7.76
N ILE A 279 1.29 11.63 8.11
CA ILE A 279 2.40 12.39 7.50
C ILE A 279 3.74 11.69 7.76
N ARG A 280 3.99 11.24 9.00
CA ARG A 280 5.23 10.50 9.31
C ARG A 280 5.35 9.21 8.50
N ALA A 281 4.28 8.43 8.39
CA ALA A 281 4.28 7.19 7.62
C ALA A 281 4.51 7.46 6.11
N PHE A 282 3.84 8.46 5.56
CA PHE A 282 4.07 8.93 4.20
C PHE A 282 5.54 9.32 3.97
N LYS A 283 6.10 10.13 4.87
CA LYS A 283 7.51 10.54 4.77
C LYS A 283 8.45 9.36 4.93
N LEU A 284 8.13 8.42 5.81
CA LEU A 284 8.93 7.20 5.99
C LEU A 284 9.00 6.36 4.71
N HIS A 285 7.91 6.26 3.98
CA HIS A 285 7.82 5.50 2.74
C HIS A 285 8.45 6.25 1.56
N PHE A 286 8.04 7.50 1.29
CA PHE A 286 8.32 8.20 0.04
C PHE A 286 9.47 9.21 0.12
N ILE A 287 9.74 9.79 1.30
CA ILE A 287 10.74 10.85 1.49
C ILE A 287 12.03 10.29 2.10
N GLN A 288 11.88 9.43 3.10
CA GLN A 288 12.96 8.74 3.82
C GLN A 288 13.95 9.65 4.54
N GLN A 289 13.63 10.94 4.64
CA GLN A 289 14.41 11.97 5.34
C GLN A 289 13.49 12.84 6.17
N GLN A 290 14.03 13.42 7.26
CA GLN A 290 13.29 14.33 8.14
C GLN A 290 11.87 13.84 8.47
N VAL A 291 11.74 12.55 8.76
CA VAL A 291 10.45 11.84 8.87
C VAL A 291 9.51 12.50 9.88
N SER A 292 10.05 13.06 10.98
CA SER A 292 9.27 13.71 12.04
C SER A 292 8.93 15.17 11.77
N ALA A 293 9.50 15.79 10.72
CA ALA A 293 9.21 17.18 10.38
C ALA A 293 7.85 17.32 9.65
N PRO A 294 7.19 18.47 9.72
CA PRO A 294 6.02 18.77 8.89
C PRO A 294 6.33 18.59 7.38
N LEU A 295 5.28 18.53 6.57
CA LEU A 295 5.44 18.51 5.12
C LEU A 295 6.07 19.82 4.63
N SER A 296 7.21 19.71 3.96
CA SER A 296 7.82 20.81 3.21
C SER A 296 7.08 21.05 1.89
N GLU A 297 7.43 22.11 1.17
CA GLU A 297 6.90 22.34 -0.18
C GLU A 297 7.28 21.20 -1.13
N ALA A 298 8.51 20.69 -1.06
CA ALA A 298 8.96 19.56 -1.85
C ALA A 298 8.16 18.29 -1.52
N ASP A 299 7.90 18.01 -0.23
CA ASP A 299 7.07 16.89 0.20
C ASP A 299 5.64 16.99 -0.34
N ASN A 300 5.07 18.21 -0.34
CA ASN A 300 3.73 18.45 -0.88
C ASN A 300 3.66 18.23 -2.40
N ARG A 301 4.71 18.53 -3.15
CA ARG A 301 4.78 18.20 -4.59
C ARG A 301 4.79 16.69 -4.82
N ILE A 302 5.55 15.94 -4.03
CA ILE A 302 5.57 14.48 -4.08
C ILE A 302 4.19 13.92 -3.73
N LEU A 303 3.58 14.40 -2.64
CA LEU A 303 2.25 13.97 -2.21
C LEU A 303 1.20 14.25 -3.28
N TYR A 304 1.25 15.42 -3.91
CA TYR A 304 0.34 15.79 -4.99
C TYR A 304 0.52 14.90 -6.23
N ASN A 305 1.75 14.58 -6.61
CA ASN A 305 2.01 13.66 -7.71
C ASN A 305 1.44 12.27 -7.44
N LEU A 306 1.66 11.71 -6.25
CA LEU A 306 1.11 10.42 -5.84
C LEU A 306 -0.42 10.43 -5.77
N TYR A 307 -1.00 11.50 -5.24
CA TYR A 307 -2.45 11.71 -5.22
C TYR A 307 -3.06 11.65 -6.63
N LYS A 308 -2.44 12.34 -7.60
CA LYS A 308 -2.87 12.31 -9.01
C LYS A 308 -2.83 10.91 -9.63
N LYS A 309 -1.93 10.04 -9.19
CA LYS A 309 -1.86 8.63 -9.63
C LYS A 309 -2.96 7.75 -9.02
N CYS A 310 -3.62 8.21 -7.96
CA CYS A 310 -4.67 7.48 -7.26
C CYS A 310 -6.08 7.94 -7.65
N LEU A 311 -6.21 8.99 -8.48
CA LEU A 311 -7.49 9.44 -9.05
C LEU A 311 -7.83 8.69 -10.33
#